data_9d0e4828143327d229056e0a552116e9
#
_entry.id   9d0e4828143327d229056e0a552116e9
#
_cell.length_a   1.000
_cell.length_b   1.000
_cell.length_c   1.000
_cell.angle_alpha   90.00
_cell.angle_beta   90.00
_cell.angle_gamma   90.00
#
_symmetry.space_group_name_H-M   'P 1'
#
loop_
_entity.id
_entity.type
_entity.pdbx_description
1 polymer ?
#
loop_
_entity_poly.entity_id
_entity_poly.type
_entity_poly.pdbx_seq_one_letter_code
_entity_poly.pdbx_strand_id
1 'polypeptide(L)'
;METIVIGAGIVGLAVARRLTQVRPGERVTVLEKETEVAAHQTGHNSGVVHSGVYYQPGSLKARLCRRGVGLLREYTQEKGITYDEVGKVVVAVDATDEERLAEVHRRAVAGGVPRVEMLGPDGLRDVEPHVRGRAALRSPTTAVTDFPAVTRALADDVAAAGGGVRLGHEVVAMRPLRSGVEILVEHEGGTVRLAADRVVVCGGLHADRLAAMVGGGEGPRIVPFRGEYHLLAPERTHLVKGLVYPVPDPRYPFLGVHLTRRVDGTVDVGPNAVLATAREGYRLRDVDARDLWQTLAWPGTRALAGEHWRTGVAEVLGSLSSRRFLRAAQRYLPELGEGDLRRGGAGVRAQALARDGSLVDDFVIEDIGPVTAVRNAPSPAATSALAIAEEIVARLP
;
A
#
# COMPACT_ATOMS: atom_id res chain seq x y z
N MET A 1 25.95 11.58 -15.45
CA MET A 1 24.82 10.67 -15.67
C MET A 1 23.57 11.31 -15.11
N GLU A 2 22.44 11.20 -15.81
CA GLU A 2 21.14 11.74 -15.37
C GLU A 2 20.16 10.59 -15.19
N THR A 3 19.60 10.43 -13.98
CA THR A 3 18.53 9.48 -13.69
C THR A 3 17.24 10.23 -13.39
N ILE A 4 16.18 9.87 -14.11
CA ILE A 4 14.84 10.38 -13.86
C ILE A 4 14.02 9.30 -13.13
N VAL A 5 13.39 9.68 -12.01
CA VAL A 5 12.45 8.85 -11.26
C VAL A 5 11.04 9.37 -11.55
N ILE A 6 10.11 8.50 -11.94
CA ILE A 6 8.72 8.86 -12.26
C ILE A 6 7.82 8.47 -11.10
N GLY A 7 7.18 9.46 -10.49
CA GLY A 7 6.29 9.35 -9.34
C GLY A 7 6.94 9.79 -8.02
N ALA A 8 6.34 10.78 -7.35
CA ALA A 8 6.75 11.28 -6.03
C ALA A 8 5.92 10.70 -4.87
N GLY A 9 5.49 9.45 -5.03
CA GLY A 9 5.05 8.63 -3.91
C GLY A 9 6.25 8.15 -3.07
N ILE A 10 5.98 7.51 -1.93
CA ILE A 10 7.02 7.10 -0.98
C ILE A 10 8.10 6.19 -1.61
N VAL A 11 7.73 5.31 -2.55
CA VAL A 11 8.70 4.42 -3.22
C VAL A 11 9.62 5.21 -4.14
N GLY A 12 9.07 6.12 -4.98
CA GLY A 12 9.89 6.92 -5.90
C GLY A 12 10.85 7.85 -5.18
N LEU A 13 10.40 8.54 -4.13
CA LEU A 13 11.25 9.41 -3.35
C LEU A 13 12.29 8.64 -2.51
N ALA A 14 11.96 7.45 -2.02
CA ALA A 14 12.95 6.58 -1.39
C ALA A 14 14.05 6.15 -2.38
N VAL A 15 13.68 5.81 -3.63
CA VAL A 15 14.64 5.49 -4.70
C VAL A 15 15.50 6.70 -5.04
N ALA A 16 14.90 7.87 -5.24
CA ALA A 16 15.63 9.08 -5.55
C ALA A 16 16.64 9.45 -4.43
N ARG A 17 16.20 9.42 -3.17
CA ARG A 17 17.08 9.61 -2.01
C ARG A 17 18.22 8.59 -1.99
N ARG A 18 17.93 7.32 -2.21
CA ARG A 18 18.97 6.29 -2.21
C ARG A 18 20.00 6.51 -3.31
N LEU A 19 19.57 6.92 -4.51
CA LEU A 19 20.47 7.30 -5.61
C LEU A 19 21.38 8.43 -5.23
N THR A 20 20.87 9.52 -4.65
CA THR A 20 21.71 10.64 -4.22
C THR A 20 22.76 10.26 -3.16
N GLN A 21 22.44 9.26 -2.33
CA GLN A 21 23.37 8.77 -1.28
C GLN A 21 24.51 7.91 -1.83
N VAL A 22 24.22 7.02 -2.79
CA VAL A 22 25.20 5.99 -3.22
C VAL A 22 25.86 6.30 -4.56
N ARG A 23 25.39 7.30 -5.28
CA ARG A 23 25.92 7.74 -6.60
C ARG A 23 26.19 9.24 -6.58
N PRO A 24 27.17 9.69 -5.81
CA PRO A 24 27.52 11.11 -5.75
C PRO A 24 27.94 11.62 -7.14
N GLY A 25 27.39 12.77 -7.55
CA GLY A 25 27.63 13.36 -8.86
C GLY A 25 26.65 12.91 -9.97
N GLU A 26 25.76 11.97 -9.71
CA GLU A 26 24.63 11.66 -10.59
C GLU A 26 23.51 12.71 -10.39
N ARG A 27 23.01 13.27 -11.49
CA ARG A 27 21.84 14.15 -11.43
C ARG A 27 20.59 13.30 -11.28
N VAL A 28 19.86 13.48 -10.18
CA VAL A 28 18.60 12.78 -9.91
C VAL A 28 17.45 13.77 -9.99
N THR A 29 16.47 13.50 -10.84
CA THR A 29 15.25 14.30 -10.99
C THR A 29 14.03 13.42 -10.79
N VAL A 30 13.11 13.79 -9.91
CA VAL A 30 11.81 13.16 -9.73
C VAL A 30 10.76 13.96 -10.50
N LEU A 31 9.95 13.28 -11.32
CA LEU A 31 8.79 13.87 -12.02
C LEU A 31 7.50 13.35 -11.39
N GLU A 32 6.62 14.27 -11.01
CA GLU A 32 5.31 13.98 -10.44
C GLU A 32 4.22 14.78 -11.17
N LYS A 33 3.14 14.10 -11.56
CA LYS A 33 2.01 14.74 -12.26
C LYS A 33 1.19 15.66 -11.37
N GLU A 34 1.12 15.34 -10.06
CA GLU A 34 0.38 16.14 -9.10
C GLU A 34 1.15 17.37 -8.63
N THR A 35 0.44 18.29 -8.00
CA THR A 35 1.01 19.53 -7.43
C THR A 35 1.62 19.33 -6.05
N GLU A 36 1.56 18.11 -5.51
CA GLU A 36 2.14 17.76 -4.22
C GLU A 36 2.67 16.33 -4.23
N VAL A 37 3.60 16.02 -3.32
CA VAL A 37 4.08 14.66 -3.10
C VAL A 37 3.05 13.84 -2.31
N ALA A 38 3.10 12.53 -2.43
CA ALA A 38 2.21 11.61 -1.70
C ALA A 38 0.70 11.77 -1.99
N ALA A 39 0.29 12.43 -3.06
CA ALA A 39 -1.10 12.73 -3.40
C ALA A 39 -2.01 11.50 -3.53
N HIS A 40 -1.46 10.35 -3.92
CA HIS A 40 -2.23 9.12 -4.17
C HIS A 40 -2.10 8.08 -3.04
N GLN A 41 -1.75 6.82 -3.35
CA GLN A 41 -1.71 5.68 -2.41
C GLN A 41 -0.94 5.98 -1.11
N THR A 42 0.11 6.78 -1.19
CA THR A 42 0.90 7.19 -0.02
C THR A 42 0.11 8.08 0.94
N GLY A 43 -0.75 8.95 0.44
CA GLY A 43 -1.63 9.82 1.23
C GLY A 43 -2.96 9.15 1.63
N HIS A 44 -3.31 8.04 0.99
CA HIS A 44 -4.61 7.38 1.14
C HIS A 44 -4.47 5.94 1.65
N ASN A 45 -3.77 5.75 2.77
CA ASN A 45 -3.55 4.46 3.43
C ASN A 45 -3.86 4.53 4.93
N SER A 46 -3.74 3.40 5.60
CA SER A 46 -4.04 3.27 7.04
C SER A 46 -2.93 3.73 7.99
N GLY A 47 -1.76 4.15 7.49
CA GLY A 47 -0.62 4.53 8.32
C GLY A 47 0.10 3.37 9.00
N VAL A 48 -0.28 2.12 8.72
CA VAL A 48 0.26 0.95 9.42
C VAL A 48 1.65 0.57 8.93
N VAL A 49 2.59 0.47 9.85
CA VAL A 49 3.90 -0.15 9.66
C VAL A 49 3.78 -1.63 9.96
N HIS A 50 3.64 -2.43 8.90
CA HIS A 50 3.39 -3.85 9.00
C HIS A 50 4.60 -4.64 9.52
N SER A 51 4.37 -5.55 10.46
CA SER A 51 5.42 -6.44 10.98
C SER A 51 5.68 -7.70 10.14
N GLY A 52 4.80 -8.02 9.19
CA GLY A 52 4.98 -9.14 8.26
C GLY A 52 4.32 -10.46 8.70
N VAL A 53 3.39 -10.46 9.65
CA VAL A 53 2.77 -11.67 10.24
C VAL A 53 2.08 -12.60 9.23
N TYR A 54 1.67 -12.11 8.07
CA TYR A 54 0.92 -12.90 7.07
C TYR A 54 1.77 -13.40 5.90
N TYR A 55 3.02 -12.90 5.75
CA TYR A 55 3.78 -13.09 4.51
C TYR A 55 4.43 -14.46 4.44
N GLN A 56 4.53 -14.99 3.23
CA GLN A 56 5.22 -16.24 2.97
C GLN A 56 6.69 -16.09 3.35
N PRO A 57 7.21 -16.91 4.27
CA PRO A 57 8.64 -16.87 4.62
C PRO A 57 9.53 -17.02 3.38
N GLY A 58 10.58 -16.20 3.30
CA GLY A 58 11.52 -16.20 2.16
C GLY A 58 11.08 -15.42 0.92
N SER A 59 9.80 -15.00 0.81
CA SER A 59 9.36 -14.14 -0.29
C SER A 59 10.06 -12.78 -0.27
N LEU A 60 10.13 -12.12 -1.44
CA LEU A 60 10.69 -10.78 -1.53
C LEU A 60 9.93 -9.81 -0.64
N LYS A 61 8.61 -9.93 -0.59
CA LYS A 61 7.72 -9.16 0.28
C LYS A 61 8.06 -9.31 1.76
N ALA A 62 8.30 -10.54 2.24
CA ALA A 62 8.68 -10.78 3.63
C ALA A 62 10.06 -10.17 3.96
N ARG A 63 11.06 -10.37 3.09
CA ARG A 63 12.42 -9.83 3.27
C ARG A 63 12.43 -8.30 3.30
N LEU A 64 11.80 -7.66 2.30
CA LEU A 64 11.76 -6.20 2.20
C LEU A 64 10.93 -5.56 3.31
N CYS A 65 9.85 -6.22 3.76
CA CYS A 65 9.08 -5.75 4.92
C CYS A 65 9.95 -5.76 6.20
N ARG A 66 10.63 -6.86 6.48
CA ARG A 66 11.49 -6.96 7.67
C ARG A 66 12.61 -5.93 7.67
N ARG A 67 13.31 -5.78 6.53
CA ARG A 67 14.35 -4.75 6.35
C ARG A 67 13.78 -3.35 6.46
N GLY A 68 12.61 -3.10 5.82
CA GLY A 68 11.94 -1.81 5.76
C GLY A 68 11.49 -1.29 7.13
N VAL A 69 11.00 -2.17 8.01
CA VAL A 69 10.63 -1.80 9.39
C VAL A 69 11.80 -1.16 10.14
N GLY A 70 12.99 -1.76 10.07
CA GLY A 70 14.20 -1.23 10.72
C GLY A 70 14.58 0.14 10.14
N LEU A 71 14.71 0.22 8.81
CA LEU A 71 15.08 1.44 8.11
C LEU A 71 14.07 2.58 8.35
N LEU A 72 12.77 2.25 8.34
CA LEU A 72 11.72 3.24 8.56
C LEU A 72 11.73 3.78 9.99
N ARG A 73 11.94 2.89 10.98
CA ARG A 73 12.06 3.31 12.39
C ARG A 73 13.24 4.27 12.58
N GLU A 74 14.42 3.92 12.09
CA GLU A 74 15.62 4.77 12.14
C GLU A 74 15.36 6.11 11.47
N TYR A 75 14.79 6.09 10.27
CA TYR A 75 14.51 7.28 9.49
C TYR A 75 13.49 8.22 10.16
N THR A 76 12.38 7.66 10.68
CA THR A 76 11.37 8.46 11.38
C THR A 76 11.93 9.07 12.67
N GLN A 77 12.78 8.33 13.39
CA GLN A 77 13.47 8.85 14.56
C GLN A 77 14.43 10.00 14.18
N GLU A 78 15.22 9.85 13.12
CA GLU A 78 16.14 10.91 12.61
C GLU A 78 15.37 12.18 12.26
N LYS A 79 14.20 12.03 11.63
CA LYS A 79 13.40 13.17 11.14
C LYS A 79 12.38 13.71 12.16
N GLY A 80 12.30 13.14 13.37
CA GLY A 80 11.32 13.54 14.37
C GLY A 80 9.87 13.25 13.94
N ILE A 81 9.66 12.25 13.08
CA ILE A 81 8.33 11.82 12.62
C ILE A 81 7.80 10.76 13.58
N THR A 82 6.51 10.84 13.92
CA THR A 82 5.87 9.90 14.82
C THR A 82 5.97 8.46 14.29
N TYR A 83 6.49 7.57 15.12
CA TYR A 83 6.50 6.12 14.94
C TYR A 83 6.02 5.48 16.25
N ASP A 84 4.76 5.06 16.28
CA ASP A 84 4.12 4.57 17.50
C ASP A 84 3.86 3.06 17.43
N GLU A 85 4.51 2.26 18.28
CA GLU A 85 4.31 0.81 18.40
C GLU A 85 3.02 0.51 19.18
N VAL A 86 1.88 0.80 18.58
CA VAL A 86 0.56 0.52 19.17
C VAL A 86 0.24 -0.96 19.29
N GLY A 87 0.97 -1.82 18.60
CA GLY A 87 0.74 -3.26 18.55
C GLY A 87 -0.46 -3.66 17.68
N LYS A 88 -0.53 -4.98 17.39
CA LYS A 88 -1.61 -5.59 16.63
C LYS A 88 -2.06 -6.88 17.30
N VAL A 89 -3.37 -7.11 17.32
CA VAL A 89 -3.97 -8.41 17.59
C VAL A 89 -4.70 -8.92 16.35
N VAL A 90 -4.48 -10.19 16.00
CA VAL A 90 -5.24 -10.92 14.99
C VAL A 90 -6.18 -11.84 15.73
N VAL A 91 -7.48 -11.60 15.67
CA VAL A 91 -8.47 -12.18 16.58
C VAL A 91 -9.26 -13.30 15.91
N ALA A 92 -9.25 -14.48 16.50
CA ALA A 92 -10.11 -15.60 16.16
C ALA A 92 -11.42 -15.52 16.97
N VAL A 93 -12.55 -15.55 16.26
CA VAL A 93 -13.88 -15.46 16.90
C VAL A 93 -14.63 -16.80 16.90
N ASP A 94 -14.19 -17.75 16.10
CA ASP A 94 -14.75 -19.12 16.03
C ASP A 94 -13.65 -20.18 15.90
N ALA A 95 -14.02 -21.46 15.90
CA ALA A 95 -13.07 -22.58 15.85
C ALA A 95 -12.29 -22.61 14.52
N THR A 96 -12.93 -22.26 13.41
CA THR A 96 -12.26 -22.18 12.10
C THR A 96 -11.19 -21.10 12.06
N ASP A 97 -11.49 -19.96 12.68
CA ASP A 97 -10.51 -18.87 12.85
C ASP A 97 -9.34 -19.30 13.75
N GLU A 98 -9.57 -20.10 14.80
CA GLU A 98 -8.50 -20.63 15.66
C GLU A 98 -7.50 -21.51 14.89
N GLU A 99 -8.02 -22.43 14.06
CA GLU A 99 -7.19 -23.28 13.21
C GLU A 99 -6.32 -22.47 12.23
N ARG A 100 -6.92 -21.47 11.56
CA ARG A 100 -6.23 -20.57 10.64
C ARG A 100 -5.20 -19.68 11.37
N LEU A 101 -5.53 -19.24 12.58
CA LEU A 101 -4.66 -18.41 13.39
C LEU A 101 -3.36 -19.15 13.76
N ALA A 102 -3.44 -20.44 14.04
CA ALA A 102 -2.26 -21.28 14.31
C ALA A 102 -1.31 -21.32 13.09
N GLU A 103 -1.84 -21.34 11.87
CA GLU A 103 -1.04 -21.25 10.64
C GLU A 103 -0.40 -19.86 10.48
N VAL A 104 -1.15 -18.79 10.76
CA VAL A 104 -0.62 -17.40 10.74
C VAL A 104 0.52 -17.27 11.74
N HIS A 105 0.40 -17.84 12.96
CA HIS A 105 1.45 -17.85 13.95
C HIS A 105 2.71 -18.57 13.46
N ARG A 106 2.56 -19.79 12.91
CA ARG A 106 3.70 -20.55 12.36
C ARG A 106 4.45 -19.75 11.29
N ARG A 107 3.72 -19.10 10.36
CA ARG A 107 4.32 -18.24 9.32
C ARG A 107 5.03 -17.03 9.90
N ALA A 108 4.42 -16.36 10.88
CA ALA A 108 5.02 -15.21 11.54
C ALA A 108 6.35 -15.56 12.23
N VAL A 109 6.39 -16.68 12.95
CA VAL A 109 7.61 -17.19 13.59
C VAL A 109 8.67 -17.57 12.54
N ALA A 110 8.29 -18.34 11.51
CA ALA A 110 9.20 -18.72 10.43
C ALA A 110 9.70 -17.50 9.62
N GLY A 111 8.89 -16.43 9.51
CA GLY A 111 9.25 -15.15 8.89
C GLY A 111 10.11 -14.25 9.79
N GLY A 112 10.46 -14.68 11.00
CA GLY A 112 11.27 -13.90 11.93
C GLY A 112 10.59 -12.66 12.49
N VAL A 113 9.25 -12.64 12.57
CA VAL A 113 8.53 -11.53 13.20
C VAL A 113 8.78 -11.55 14.70
N PRO A 114 9.31 -10.45 15.30
CA PRO A 114 9.74 -10.49 16.68
C PRO A 114 8.56 -10.45 17.66
N ARG A 115 8.74 -11.13 18.79
CA ARG A 115 7.84 -11.09 19.95
C ARG A 115 6.38 -11.43 19.65
N VAL A 116 6.11 -12.23 18.59
CA VAL A 116 4.75 -12.72 18.33
C VAL A 116 4.37 -13.75 19.39
N GLU A 117 3.16 -13.66 19.90
CA GLU A 117 2.65 -14.55 20.93
C GLU A 117 1.17 -14.89 20.70
N MET A 118 0.79 -16.10 21.12
CA MET A 118 -0.62 -16.52 21.12
C MET A 118 -1.24 -16.16 22.46
N LEU A 119 -2.41 -15.54 22.42
CA LEU A 119 -3.18 -15.14 23.59
C LEU A 119 -4.50 -15.92 23.65
N GLY A 120 -4.85 -16.37 24.86
CA GLY A 120 -6.22 -16.78 25.15
C GLY A 120 -7.14 -15.57 25.40
N PRO A 121 -8.42 -15.81 25.73
CA PRO A 121 -9.40 -14.72 25.93
C PRO A 121 -8.99 -13.74 27.02
N ASP A 122 -8.36 -14.19 28.10
CA ASP A 122 -7.91 -13.33 29.20
C ASP A 122 -6.76 -12.43 28.77
N GLY A 123 -5.70 -13.02 28.16
CA GLY A 123 -4.57 -12.25 27.61
C GLY A 123 -5.00 -11.26 26.51
N LEU A 124 -6.01 -11.60 25.71
CA LEU A 124 -6.59 -10.65 24.77
C LEU A 124 -7.22 -9.45 25.50
N ARG A 125 -7.98 -9.68 26.57
CA ARG A 125 -8.58 -8.61 27.37
C ARG A 125 -7.55 -7.73 28.07
N ASP A 126 -6.41 -8.28 28.47
CA ASP A 126 -5.32 -7.48 29.07
C ASP A 126 -4.76 -6.47 28.06
N VAL A 127 -4.64 -6.86 26.80
CA VAL A 127 -4.10 -6.02 25.70
C VAL A 127 -5.18 -5.08 25.14
N GLU A 128 -6.34 -5.62 24.79
CA GLU A 128 -7.50 -4.92 24.21
C GLU A 128 -8.76 -5.20 25.02
N PRO A 129 -9.04 -4.43 26.08
CA PRO A 129 -10.08 -4.74 27.09
C PRO A 129 -11.48 -4.91 26.54
N HIS A 130 -11.81 -4.19 25.46
CA HIS A 130 -13.13 -4.19 24.83
C HIS A 130 -13.27 -5.23 23.72
N VAL A 131 -12.16 -5.79 23.23
CA VAL A 131 -12.16 -6.79 22.16
C VAL A 131 -12.57 -8.16 22.69
N ARG A 132 -13.41 -8.86 21.93
CA ARG A 132 -13.85 -10.22 22.22
C ARG A 132 -13.35 -11.20 21.16
N GLY A 133 -12.86 -12.33 21.60
CA GLY A 133 -12.35 -13.42 20.78
C GLY A 133 -12.07 -14.65 21.61
N ARG A 134 -11.90 -15.78 20.93
CA ARG A 134 -11.54 -17.08 21.52
C ARG A 134 -10.02 -17.22 21.72
N ALA A 135 -9.27 -16.65 20.77
CA ALA A 135 -7.82 -16.58 20.77
C ALA A 135 -7.37 -15.37 19.96
N ALA A 136 -6.13 -14.93 20.16
CA ALA A 136 -5.52 -13.90 19.32
C ALA A 136 -4.03 -14.17 19.12
N LEU A 137 -3.50 -13.72 17.96
CA LEU A 137 -2.06 -13.56 17.75
C LEU A 137 -1.71 -12.10 18.00
N ARG A 138 -0.84 -11.85 18.97
CA ARG A 138 -0.31 -10.52 19.25
C ARG A 138 1.01 -10.29 18.53
N SER A 139 1.15 -9.14 17.89
CA SER A 139 2.39 -8.61 17.30
C SER A 139 2.66 -7.22 17.91
N PRO A 140 3.40 -7.12 19.01
CA PRO A 140 3.58 -5.87 19.76
C PRO A 140 4.42 -4.84 19.02
N THR A 141 5.21 -5.25 18.03
CA THR A 141 6.08 -4.37 17.22
C THR A 141 5.41 -3.79 15.96
N THR A 142 4.14 -4.08 15.75
CA THR A 142 3.37 -3.41 14.68
C THR A 142 3.13 -1.97 15.11
N ALA A 143 3.43 -1.04 14.20
CA ALA A 143 3.37 0.40 14.52
C ALA A 143 2.45 1.14 13.54
N VAL A 144 2.28 2.43 13.83
CA VAL A 144 1.65 3.40 12.93
C VAL A 144 2.56 4.61 12.76
N THR A 145 2.50 5.24 11.57
CA THR A 145 3.27 6.45 11.26
C THR A 145 2.52 7.31 10.23
N ASP A 146 2.97 8.56 10.06
CA ASP A 146 2.51 9.47 9.01
C ASP A 146 3.36 9.27 7.74
N PHE A 147 2.91 8.40 6.81
CA PHE A 147 3.61 8.17 5.55
C PHE A 147 3.69 9.41 4.64
N PRO A 148 2.70 10.31 4.56
CA PRO A 148 2.86 11.63 3.95
C PRO A 148 4.00 12.44 4.53
N ALA A 149 4.16 12.51 5.85
CA ALA A 149 5.29 13.21 6.48
C ALA A 149 6.64 12.57 6.14
N VAL A 150 6.71 11.22 6.17
CA VAL A 150 7.90 10.48 5.73
C VAL A 150 8.24 10.84 4.28
N THR A 151 7.24 10.92 3.40
CA THR A 151 7.45 11.20 1.98
C THR A 151 7.92 12.63 1.74
N ARG A 152 7.37 13.60 2.46
CA ARG A 152 7.87 14.99 2.42
C ARG A 152 9.33 15.06 2.88
N ALA A 153 9.68 14.43 3.98
CA ALA A 153 11.07 14.39 4.46
C ALA A 153 12.04 13.75 3.45
N LEU A 154 11.58 12.68 2.72
CA LEU A 154 12.37 12.10 1.64
C LEU A 154 12.58 13.07 0.48
N ALA A 155 11.56 13.88 0.13
CA ALA A 155 11.70 14.92 -0.90
C ALA A 155 12.69 16.02 -0.48
N ASP A 156 12.63 16.44 0.80
CA ASP A 156 13.58 17.41 1.37
C ASP A 156 15.01 16.87 1.34
N ASP A 157 15.22 15.59 1.66
CA ASP A 157 16.55 14.94 1.57
C ASP A 157 17.07 14.92 0.14
N VAL A 158 16.20 14.62 -0.85
CA VAL A 158 16.57 14.66 -2.28
C VAL A 158 17.00 16.07 -2.68
N ALA A 159 16.24 17.09 -2.30
CA ALA A 159 16.55 18.48 -2.60
C ALA A 159 17.86 18.94 -1.91
N ALA A 160 18.05 18.59 -0.63
CA ALA A 160 19.26 18.91 0.12
C ALA A 160 20.52 18.27 -0.48
N ALA A 161 20.39 17.11 -1.12
CA ALA A 161 21.47 16.44 -1.84
C ALA A 161 21.69 16.96 -3.28
N GLY A 162 20.99 18.04 -3.69
CA GLY A 162 21.09 18.64 -5.02
C GLY A 162 20.23 17.95 -6.10
N GLY A 163 19.37 17.02 -5.73
CA GLY A 163 18.38 16.43 -6.62
C GLY A 163 17.18 17.37 -6.85
N GLY A 164 16.40 17.11 -7.91
CA GLY A 164 15.21 17.89 -8.23
C GLY A 164 13.92 17.12 -8.01
N VAL A 165 12.89 17.77 -7.45
CA VAL A 165 11.51 17.24 -7.44
C VAL A 165 10.64 18.21 -8.22
N ARG A 166 10.12 17.78 -9.37
CA ARG A 166 9.28 18.59 -10.29
C ARG A 166 7.85 18.11 -10.19
N LEU A 167 7.03 18.90 -9.54
CA LEU A 167 5.60 18.71 -9.40
C LEU A 167 4.85 19.28 -10.61
N GLY A 168 3.62 18.82 -10.89
CA GLY A 168 2.83 19.23 -12.06
C GLY A 168 3.49 18.80 -13.40
N HIS A 169 4.28 17.74 -13.41
CA HIS A 169 5.02 17.24 -14.57
C HIS A 169 4.56 15.82 -14.91
N GLU A 170 3.58 15.69 -15.77
CA GLU A 170 3.03 14.39 -16.19
C GLU A 170 3.85 13.77 -17.33
N VAL A 171 4.36 12.56 -17.12
CA VAL A 171 5.00 11.78 -18.19
C VAL A 171 3.94 11.15 -19.06
N VAL A 172 3.84 11.61 -20.30
CA VAL A 172 2.82 11.16 -21.27
C VAL A 172 3.38 10.20 -22.33
N ALA A 173 4.69 10.20 -22.56
CA ALA A 173 5.34 9.22 -23.41
C ALA A 173 6.82 9.00 -23.00
N MET A 174 7.31 7.80 -23.25
CA MET A 174 8.72 7.44 -23.12
C MET A 174 9.17 6.62 -24.31
N ARG A 175 10.36 6.88 -24.81
CA ARG A 175 10.97 6.15 -25.93
C ARG A 175 12.42 5.78 -25.59
N PRO A 176 12.74 4.49 -25.45
CA PRO A 176 14.12 4.05 -25.33
C PRO A 176 14.93 4.46 -26.57
N LEU A 177 16.13 4.94 -26.33
CA LEU A 177 17.12 5.30 -27.35
C LEU A 177 18.30 4.30 -27.31
N ARG A 178 19.26 4.44 -28.22
CA ARG A 178 20.51 3.65 -28.16
C ARG A 178 21.31 3.92 -26.89
N SER A 179 21.25 5.16 -26.39
CA SER A 179 21.85 5.56 -25.12
C SER A 179 20.83 6.39 -24.34
N GLY A 180 20.13 5.73 -23.38
CA GLY A 180 19.15 6.42 -22.52
C GLY A 180 17.70 6.39 -22.99
N VAL A 181 16.92 7.33 -22.54
CA VAL A 181 15.46 7.44 -22.73
C VAL A 181 15.08 8.87 -23.07
N GLU A 182 14.29 9.06 -24.11
CA GLU A 182 13.56 10.30 -24.35
C GLU A 182 12.21 10.24 -23.63
N ILE A 183 11.88 11.32 -22.93
CA ILE A 183 10.65 11.41 -22.10
C ILE A 183 9.89 12.66 -22.54
N LEU A 184 8.62 12.51 -22.85
CA LEU A 184 7.70 13.59 -23.12
C LEU A 184 6.90 13.90 -21.87
N VAL A 185 6.92 15.15 -21.44
CA VAL A 185 6.33 15.61 -20.19
C VAL A 185 5.36 16.76 -20.49
N GLU A 186 4.15 16.65 -19.99
CA GLU A 186 3.17 17.75 -19.97
C GLU A 186 3.23 18.49 -18.63
N HIS A 187 3.17 19.83 -18.68
CA HIS A 187 3.08 20.73 -17.52
C HIS A 187 2.34 22.00 -17.90
N GLU A 188 2.03 22.88 -16.93
CA GLU A 188 1.24 24.11 -17.20
C GLU A 188 1.82 25.00 -18.30
N GLY A 189 3.14 24.97 -18.51
CA GLY A 189 3.83 25.69 -19.58
C GLY A 189 3.79 25.01 -20.96
N GLY A 190 3.10 23.88 -21.10
CA GLY A 190 3.00 23.08 -22.32
C GLY A 190 3.80 21.79 -22.25
N THR A 191 4.26 21.28 -23.39
CA THR A 191 4.97 20.00 -23.48
C THR A 191 6.47 20.22 -23.61
N VAL A 192 7.27 19.49 -22.81
CA VAL A 192 8.74 19.50 -22.85
C VAL A 192 9.29 18.10 -23.10
N ARG A 193 10.39 18.03 -23.83
CA ARG A 193 11.16 16.80 -24.02
C ARG A 193 12.36 16.82 -23.09
N LEU A 194 12.51 15.73 -22.32
CA LEU A 194 13.66 15.48 -21.48
C LEU A 194 14.42 14.26 -22.01
N ALA A 195 15.71 14.20 -21.73
CA ALA A 195 16.54 13.04 -21.99
C ALA A 195 17.17 12.59 -20.66
N ALA A 196 17.23 11.29 -20.45
CA ALA A 196 17.89 10.69 -19.29
C ALA A 196 18.73 9.50 -19.72
N ASP A 197 19.84 9.27 -19.02
CA ASP A 197 20.63 8.06 -19.21
C ASP A 197 19.88 6.84 -18.69
N ARG A 198 19.03 7.05 -17.66
CA ARG A 198 18.26 6.01 -16.97
C ARG A 198 16.94 6.56 -16.45
N VAL A 199 15.95 5.67 -16.40
CA VAL A 199 14.64 5.97 -15.81
C VAL A 199 14.24 4.90 -14.80
N VAL A 200 13.73 5.31 -13.63
CA VAL A 200 13.08 4.41 -12.68
C VAL A 200 11.60 4.78 -12.58
N VAL A 201 10.71 3.85 -12.94
CA VAL A 201 9.27 4.06 -12.93
C VAL A 201 8.68 3.57 -11.62
N CYS A 202 8.15 4.50 -10.82
CA CYS A 202 7.45 4.28 -9.55
C CYS A 202 6.01 4.82 -9.62
N GLY A 203 5.30 4.53 -10.71
CA GLY A 203 4.01 5.14 -11.07
C GLY A 203 2.78 4.60 -10.36
N GLY A 204 2.92 3.75 -9.33
CA GLY A 204 1.81 3.27 -8.49
C GLY A 204 0.62 2.76 -9.29
N LEU A 205 -0.51 3.46 -9.24
CA LEU A 205 -1.74 3.13 -9.98
C LEU A 205 -1.57 3.11 -11.50
N HIS A 206 -0.55 3.79 -12.06
CA HIS A 206 -0.26 3.86 -13.48
C HIS A 206 0.98 3.05 -13.91
N ALA A 207 1.52 2.20 -13.04
CA ALA A 207 2.77 1.47 -13.26
C ALA A 207 2.76 0.62 -14.54
N ASP A 208 1.66 -0.06 -14.83
CA ASP A 208 1.50 -0.88 -16.03
C ASP A 208 1.45 -0.05 -17.33
N ARG A 209 0.82 1.14 -17.30
CA ARG A 209 0.77 2.07 -18.45
C ARG A 209 2.14 2.66 -18.77
N LEU A 210 2.84 3.11 -17.74
CA LEU A 210 4.18 3.68 -17.91
C LEU A 210 5.17 2.62 -18.41
N ALA A 211 5.14 1.40 -17.89
CA ALA A 211 5.99 0.32 -18.39
C ALA A 211 5.67 -0.06 -19.85
N ALA A 212 4.41 -0.02 -20.23
CA ALA A 212 3.99 -0.29 -21.60
C ALA A 212 4.55 0.72 -22.63
N MET A 213 4.80 1.99 -22.22
CA MET A 213 5.39 3.02 -23.09
C MET A 213 6.80 2.64 -23.59
N VAL A 214 7.50 1.80 -22.84
CA VAL A 214 8.90 1.40 -23.12
C VAL A 214 9.02 -0.07 -23.54
N GLY A 215 7.91 -0.70 -23.89
CA GLY A 215 7.90 -2.09 -24.36
C GLY A 215 7.84 -3.13 -23.24
N GLY A 216 7.47 -2.74 -22.03
CA GLY A 216 7.19 -3.69 -20.94
C GLY A 216 6.08 -4.69 -21.33
N GLY A 217 6.17 -5.90 -20.80
CA GLY A 217 5.26 -7.00 -21.12
C GLY A 217 3.77 -6.69 -20.89
N GLU A 218 2.88 -7.46 -21.52
CA GLU A 218 1.43 -7.23 -21.45
C GLU A 218 0.83 -7.35 -20.05
N GLY A 219 1.49 -8.00 -19.12
CA GLY A 219 0.98 -8.19 -17.75
C GLY A 219 2.09 -8.19 -16.71
N PRO A 220 1.71 -8.15 -15.43
CA PRO A 220 0.35 -7.96 -14.91
C PRO A 220 -0.19 -6.54 -15.16
N ARG A 221 -1.52 -6.39 -15.20
CA ARG A 221 -2.17 -5.08 -15.26
C ARG A 221 -2.67 -4.64 -13.90
N ILE A 222 -2.67 -3.33 -13.68
CA ILE A 222 -3.22 -2.73 -12.47
C ILE A 222 -4.74 -2.61 -12.60
N VAL A 223 -5.44 -3.30 -11.70
CA VAL A 223 -6.88 -3.20 -11.51
C VAL A 223 -7.11 -2.45 -10.19
N PRO A 224 -7.79 -1.29 -10.24
CA PRO A 224 -7.98 -0.48 -9.03
C PRO A 224 -9.09 -1.06 -8.15
N PHE A 225 -8.79 -1.29 -6.86
CA PHE A 225 -9.77 -1.64 -5.84
C PHE A 225 -9.86 -0.54 -4.81
N ARG A 226 -11.05 0.06 -4.67
CA ARG A 226 -11.31 1.06 -3.65
C ARG A 226 -11.71 0.41 -2.35
N GLY A 227 -11.08 0.83 -1.26
CA GLY A 227 -11.42 0.48 0.10
C GLY A 227 -11.98 1.69 0.82
N GLU A 228 -13.21 1.61 1.31
CA GLU A 228 -13.86 2.66 2.07
C GLU A 228 -13.66 2.43 3.55
N TYR A 229 -13.41 3.50 4.27
CA TYR A 229 -13.25 3.50 5.72
C TYR A 229 -14.41 4.22 6.40
N HIS A 230 -14.74 3.76 7.58
CA HIS A 230 -15.50 4.51 8.56
C HIS A 230 -14.56 4.92 9.69
N LEU A 231 -14.91 5.96 10.42
CA LEU A 231 -14.22 6.39 11.62
C LEU A 231 -15.08 6.07 12.83
N LEU A 232 -14.46 5.62 13.91
CA LEU A 232 -15.14 5.62 15.20
C LEU A 232 -15.44 7.05 15.62
N ALA A 233 -16.60 7.24 16.24
CA ALA A 233 -16.91 8.49 16.90
C ALA A 233 -15.83 8.83 17.94
N PRO A 234 -15.41 10.10 18.10
CA PRO A 234 -14.31 10.47 18.99
C PRO A 234 -14.48 9.94 20.43
N GLU A 235 -15.72 9.88 20.90
CA GLU A 235 -16.09 9.42 22.25
C GLU A 235 -15.88 7.89 22.40
N ARG A 236 -15.71 7.16 21.29
CA ARG A 236 -15.58 5.69 21.24
C ARG A 236 -14.17 5.23 20.89
N THR A 237 -13.24 6.13 20.56
CA THR A 237 -11.87 5.76 20.17
C THR A 237 -11.10 5.03 21.28
N HIS A 238 -11.48 5.24 22.54
CA HIS A 238 -10.91 4.54 23.70
C HIS A 238 -11.14 3.02 23.69
N LEU A 239 -12.13 2.53 22.92
CA LEU A 239 -12.43 1.10 22.79
C LEU A 239 -11.33 0.31 22.05
N VAL A 240 -10.42 1.00 21.34
CA VAL A 240 -9.35 0.39 20.57
C VAL A 240 -8.03 1.02 20.96
N LYS A 241 -7.13 0.23 21.54
CA LYS A 241 -5.79 0.69 21.93
C LYS A 241 -4.78 0.63 20.81
N GLY A 242 -4.85 -0.40 19.97
CA GLY A 242 -3.93 -0.64 18.89
C GLY A 242 -4.63 -1.02 17.57
N LEU A 243 -4.25 -2.14 17.00
CA LEU A 243 -4.79 -2.64 15.73
C LEU A 243 -5.51 -3.97 15.97
N VAL A 244 -6.79 -4.03 15.59
CA VAL A 244 -7.63 -5.25 15.76
C VAL A 244 -8.02 -5.79 14.40
N TYR A 245 -7.46 -6.92 14.03
CA TYR A 245 -7.58 -7.51 12.68
C TYR A 245 -8.26 -8.88 12.74
N PRO A 246 -9.03 -9.24 11.69
CA PRO A 246 -9.54 -10.59 11.54
C PRO A 246 -8.43 -11.58 11.20
N VAL A 247 -8.69 -12.86 11.44
CA VAL A 247 -7.92 -13.93 10.82
C VAL A 247 -8.20 -13.92 9.31
N PRO A 248 -7.17 -13.96 8.44
CA PRO A 248 -7.38 -14.01 6.99
C PRO A 248 -8.17 -15.25 6.58
N ASP A 249 -9.20 -15.04 5.75
CA ASP A 249 -9.92 -16.14 5.10
C ASP A 249 -9.35 -16.35 3.69
N PRO A 250 -8.72 -17.50 3.39
CA PRO A 250 -8.07 -17.75 2.10
C PRO A 250 -9.04 -17.76 0.91
N ARG A 251 -10.35 -17.84 1.15
CA ARG A 251 -11.37 -17.74 0.11
C ARG A 251 -11.55 -16.33 -0.45
N TYR A 252 -11.07 -15.32 0.27
CA TYR A 252 -11.23 -13.92 -0.10
C TYR A 252 -9.86 -13.28 -0.34
N PRO A 253 -9.71 -12.51 -1.43
CA PRO A 253 -8.42 -11.90 -1.78
C PRO A 253 -8.03 -10.75 -0.87
N PHE A 254 -8.97 -10.19 -0.11
CA PHE A 254 -8.74 -9.06 0.76
C PHE A 254 -9.12 -9.38 2.21
N LEU A 255 -8.40 -8.76 3.12
CA LEU A 255 -8.68 -8.87 4.54
C LEU A 255 -10.04 -8.23 4.87
N GLY A 256 -10.80 -8.85 5.76
CA GLY A 256 -12.08 -8.32 6.24
C GLY A 256 -11.93 -7.01 7.02
N VAL A 257 -13.05 -6.39 7.37
CA VAL A 257 -13.11 -5.17 8.19
C VAL A 257 -12.27 -5.34 9.46
N HIS A 258 -11.39 -4.38 9.72
CA HIS A 258 -10.51 -4.32 10.86
C HIS A 258 -10.50 -2.91 11.46
N LEU A 259 -9.99 -2.76 12.67
CA LEU A 259 -9.89 -1.49 13.36
C LEU A 259 -8.43 -1.08 13.44
N THR A 260 -8.17 0.17 13.12
CA THR A 260 -6.81 0.71 13.03
C THR A 260 -6.73 2.05 13.75
N ARG A 261 -6.03 2.09 14.87
CA ARG A 261 -5.69 3.34 15.53
C ARG A 261 -4.61 4.05 14.73
N ARG A 262 -4.84 5.33 14.41
CA ARG A 262 -3.91 6.19 13.67
C ARG A 262 -3.03 7.01 14.61
N VAL A 263 -2.00 7.65 14.07
CA VAL A 263 -1.08 8.54 14.81
C VAL A 263 -1.77 9.75 15.45
N ASP A 264 -2.87 10.21 14.89
CA ASP A 264 -3.70 11.31 15.43
C ASP A 264 -4.71 10.86 16.48
N GLY A 265 -4.71 9.57 16.84
CA GLY A 265 -5.63 8.98 17.81
C GLY A 265 -7.00 8.60 17.25
N THR A 266 -7.32 8.93 16.01
CA THR A 266 -8.54 8.44 15.36
C THR A 266 -8.47 6.93 15.13
N VAL A 267 -9.62 6.30 14.97
CA VAL A 267 -9.71 4.85 14.71
C VAL A 267 -10.52 4.62 13.44
N ASP A 268 -9.84 4.05 12.44
CA ASP A 268 -10.48 3.57 11.22
C ASP A 268 -11.18 2.23 11.46
N VAL A 269 -12.32 2.06 10.81
CA VAL A 269 -13.07 0.81 10.71
C VAL A 269 -13.25 0.47 9.24
N GLY A 270 -12.62 -0.58 8.78
CA GLY A 270 -12.59 -0.95 7.36
C GLY A 270 -11.22 -1.50 6.97
N PRO A 271 -10.87 -1.44 5.69
CA PRO A 271 -11.77 -1.13 4.58
C PRO A 271 -12.57 -2.34 4.09
N ASN A 272 -13.55 -2.08 3.24
CA ASN A 272 -14.05 -3.06 2.27
C ASN A 272 -13.14 -3.09 1.03
N ALA A 273 -13.54 -3.84 -0.01
CA ALA A 273 -12.83 -3.86 -1.28
C ALA A 273 -13.82 -3.96 -2.45
N VAL A 274 -14.01 -2.86 -3.15
CA VAL A 274 -14.86 -2.78 -4.34
C VAL A 274 -14.04 -2.37 -5.56
N LEU A 275 -14.40 -2.87 -6.74
CA LEU A 275 -13.77 -2.44 -7.98
C LEU A 275 -14.00 -0.92 -8.15
N ALA A 276 -12.94 -0.17 -8.38
CA ALA A 276 -13.03 1.26 -8.64
C ALA A 276 -13.29 1.52 -10.13
N THR A 277 -14.07 2.56 -10.43
CA THR A 277 -14.44 2.97 -11.79
C THR A 277 -13.42 3.92 -12.41
N ALA A 278 -12.43 4.36 -11.64
CA ALA A 278 -11.27 5.12 -12.07
C ALA A 278 -10.05 4.67 -11.26
N ARG A 279 -8.83 4.79 -11.82
CA ARG A 279 -7.58 4.45 -11.11
C ARG A 279 -7.37 5.34 -9.88
N GLU A 280 -7.81 6.59 -9.96
CA GLU A 280 -7.76 7.58 -8.90
C GLU A 280 -9.16 7.90 -8.35
N GLY A 281 -10.03 6.89 -8.36
CA GLY A 281 -11.43 6.99 -7.92
C GLY A 281 -11.56 6.89 -6.40
N TYR A 282 -11.24 7.98 -5.69
CA TYR A 282 -11.38 8.06 -4.21
C TYR A 282 -12.82 8.30 -3.76
N ARG A 283 -13.70 8.74 -4.66
CA ARG A 283 -15.13 8.94 -4.40
C ARG A 283 -15.97 8.00 -5.25
N LEU A 284 -17.17 7.65 -4.77
CA LEU A 284 -18.11 6.79 -5.53
C LEU A 284 -18.48 7.34 -6.92
N ARG A 285 -18.47 8.67 -7.06
CA ARG A 285 -18.82 9.37 -8.30
C ARG A 285 -17.66 9.54 -9.29
N ASP A 286 -16.43 9.18 -8.85
CA ASP A 286 -15.26 9.31 -9.71
C ASP A 286 -15.30 8.16 -10.72
N VAL A 287 -15.60 8.50 -11.98
CA VAL A 287 -15.70 7.56 -13.08
C VAL A 287 -14.82 8.05 -14.23
N ASP A 288 -13.92 7.19 -14.66
CA ASP A 288 -13.14 7.36 -15.88
C ASP A 288 -13.47 6.24 -16.87
N ALA A 289 -14.02 6.61 -18.03
CA ALA A 289 -14.48 5.64 -19.03
C ALA A 289 -13.33 4.80 -19.61
N ARG A 290 -12.13 5.39 -19.77
CA ARG A 290 -10.93 4.69 -20.27
C ARG A 290 -10.43 3.68 -19.25
N ASP A 291 -10.36 4.06 -17.97
CA ASP A 291 -9.95 3.19 -16.88
C ASP A 291 -10.90 2.01 -16.72
N LEU A 292 -12.20 2.31 -16.71
CA LEU A 292 -13.23 1.28 -16.58
C LEU A 292 -13.20 0.31 -17.76
N TRP A 293 -13.11 0.82 -18.99
CA TRP A 293 -13.00 -0.01 -20.18
C TRP A 293 -11.75 -0.91 -20.15
N GLN A 294 -10.59 -0.35 -19.84
CA GLN A 294 -9.35 -1.12 -19.76
C GLN A 294 -9.40 -2.19 -18.67
N THR A 295 -10.03 -1.88 -17.54
CA THR A 295 -10.23 -2.83 -16.44
C THR A 295 -11.13 -3.99 -16.87
N LEU A 296 -12.29 -3.70 -17.48
CA LEU A 296 -13.26 -4.72 -17.90
C LEU A 296 -12.78 -5.51 -19.14
N ALA A 297 -12.02 -4.89 -20.03
CA ALA A 297 -11.46 -5.54 -21.21
C ALA A 297 -10.32 -6.52 -20.86
N TRP A 298 -9.68 -6.37 -19.68
CA TRP A 298 -8.59 -7.25 -19.27
C TRP A 298 -9.08 -8.69 -19.04
N PRO A 299 -8.51 -9.70 -19.70
CA PRO A 299 -8.92 -11.10 -19.52
C PRO A 299 -8.91 -11.55 -18.06
N GLY A 300 -7.88 -11.15 -17.28
CA GLY A 300 -7.77 -11.46 -15.86
C GLY A 300 -8.94 -10.93 -15.04
N THR A 301 -9.44 -9.72 -15.34
CA THR A 301 -10.62 -9.17 -14.64
C THR A 301 -11.87 -10.01 -14.90
N ARG A 302 -12.04 -10.48 -16.14
CA ARG A 302 -13.18 -11.35 -16.49
C ARG A 302 -13.08 -12.71 -15.83
N ALA A 303 -11.88 -13.29 -15.75
CA ALA A 303 -11.65 -14.55 -15.05
C ALA A 303 -11.94 -14.40 -13.54
N LEU A 304 -11.37 -13.38 -12.89
CA LEU A 304 -11.63 -13.06 -11.47
C LEU A 304 -13.11 -12.80 -11.20
N ALA A 305 -13.79 -12.05 -12.07
CA ALA A 305 -15.23 -11.80 -11.95
C ALA A 305 -16.05 -13.08 -12.10
N GLY A 306 -15.67 -13.98 -13.02
CA GLY A 306 -16.35 -15.27 -13.19
C GLY A 306 -16.31 -16.12 -11.92
N GLU A 307 -15.19 -16.11 -11.20
CA GLU A 307 -15.01 -16.89 -9.96
C GLU A 307 -15.67 -16.22 -8.75
N HIS A 308 -15.60 -14.88 -8.64
CA HIS A 308 -15.96 -14.14 -7.43
C HIS A 308 -17.13 -13.15 -7.59
N TRP A 309 -17.95 -13.23 -8.66
CA TRP A 309 -18.99 -12.24 -8.94
C TRP A 309 -19.99 -12.04 -7.79
N ARG A 310 -20.37 -13.12 -7.09
CA ARG A 310 -21.31 -13.04 -5.96
C ARG A 310 -20.73 -12.24 -4.80
N THR A 311 -19.44 -12.45 -4.52
CA THR A 311 -18.70 -11.69 -3.50
C THR A 311 -18.59 -10.23 -3.93
N GLY A 312 -18.24 -9.96 -5.21
CA GLY A 312 -18.14 -8.60 -5.75
C GLY A 312 -19.45 -7.82 -5.63
N VAL A 313 -20.58 -8.41 -6.01
CA VAL A 313 -21.91 -7.79 -5.83
C VAL A 313 -22.22 -7.55 -4.36
N ALA A 314 -21.93 -8.51 -3.49
CA ALA A 314 -22.14 -8.37 -2.05
C ALA A 314 -21.27 -7.23 -1.46
N GLU A 315 -20.02 -7.08 -1.90
CA GLU A 315 -19.14 -5.98 -1.46
C GLU A 315 -19.65 -4.62 -1.94
N VAL A 316 -20.09 -4.49 -3.21
CA VAL A 316 -20.68 -3.24 -3.74
C VAL A 316 -21.93 -2.84 -2.96
N LEU A 317 -22.85 -3.77 -2.72
CA LEU A 317 -24.04 -3.50 -1.90
C LEU A 317 -23.68 -3.19 -0.45
N GLY A 318 -22.61 -3.82 0.05
CA GLY A 318 -22.08 -3.58 1.40
C GLY A 318 -21.47 -2.20 1.57
N SER A 319 -20.80 -1.67 0.55
CA SER A 319 -20.16 -0.36 0.60
C SER A 319 -21.14 0.80 0.81
N LEU A 320 -22.39 0.60 0.44
CA LEU A 320 -23.46 1.58 0.64
C LEU A 320 -24.08 1.55 2.07
N SER A 321 -23.68 0.57 2.91
CA SER A 321 -24.33 0.32 4.19
C SER A 321 -23.38 0.39 5.38
N SER A 322 -23.40 1.49 6.12
CA SER A 322 -22.67 1.64 7.40
C SER A 322 -23.05 0.53 8.42
N ARG A 323 -24.29 0.01 8.36
CA ARG A 323 -24.74 -1.11 9.20
C ARG A 323 -23.97 -2.40 8.94
N ARG A 324 -23.49 -2.61 7.72
CA ARG A 324 -22.69 -3.80 7.39
C ARG A 324 -21.28 -3.70 7.99
N PHE A 325 -20.65 -2.52 7.91
CA PHE A 325 -19.38 -2.23 8.59
C PHE A 325 -19.54 -2.40 10.11
N LEU A 326 -20.62 -1.85 10.67
CA LEU A 326 -20.92 -1.99 12.10
C LEU A 326 -21.02 -3.47 12.51
N ARG A 327 -21.80 -4.28 11.79
CA ARG A 327 -21.93 -5.72 12.12
C ARG A 327 -20.60 -6.47 12.01
N ALA A 328 -19.77 -6.11 11.02
CA ALA A 328 -18.45 -6.71 10.89
C ALA A 328 -17.53 -6.32 12.06
N ALA A 329 -17.56 -5.06 12.49
CA ALA A 329 -16.79 -4.58 13.64
C ALA A 329 -17.32 -5.15 14.97
N GLN A 330 -18.64 -5.32 15.12
CA GLN A 330 -19.28 -5.91 16.32
C GLN A 330 -18.86 -7.37 16.58
N ARG A 331 -18.31 -8.09 15.58
CA ARG A 331 -17.72 -9.42 15.82
C ARG A 331 -16.58 -9.36 16.83
N TYR A 332 -15.85 -8.23 16.88
CA TYR A 332 -14.69 -7.99 17.75
C TYR A 332 -15.02 -7.03 18.89
N LEU A 333 -15.86 -6.02 18.60
CA LEU A 333 -16.29 -4.96 19.54
C LEU A 333 -17.82 -4.95 19.65
N PRO A 334 -18.41 -5.85 20.46
CA PRO A 334 -19.88 -5.95 20.56
C PRO A 334 -20.54 -4.69 21.15
N GLU A 335 -19.77 -3.84 21.82
CA GLU A 335 -20.25 -2.60 22.45
C GLU A 335 -20.57 -1.47 21.45
N LEU A 336 -20.20 -1.63 20.17
CA LEU A 336 -20.48 -0.62 19.15
C LEU A 336 -21.97 -0.56 18.81
N GLY A 337 -22.50 0.66 18.68
CA GLY A 337 -23.89 0.95 18.32
C GLY A 337 -24.02 1.69 16.99
N GLU A 338 -25.27 1.89 16.51
CA GLU A 338 -25.57 2.57 15.22
C GLU A 338 -25.17 4.04 15.23
N GLY A 339 -24.70 4.70 16.10
CA GLY A 339 -24.21 6.08 16.09
C GLY A 339 -22.69 6.19 16.15
N ASP A 340 -22.01 5.06 16.38
CA ASP A 340 -20.58 5.07 16.69
C ASP A 340 -19.69 5.11 15.44
N LEU A 341 -20.26 4.93 14.25
CA LEU A 341 -19.53 4.98 12.98
C LEU A 341 -19.89 6.22 12.16
N ARG A 342 -18.88 6.95 11.74
CA ARG A 342 -18.99 8.07 10.79
C ARG A 342 -18.31 7.67 9.48
N ARG A 343 -18.77 8.20 8.33
CA ARG A 343 -18.09 7.97 7.06
C ARG A 343 -16.70 8.60 7.12
N GLY A 344 -15.70 7.79 6.75
CA GLY A 344 -14.31 8.20 6.61
C GLY A 344 -13.92 8.45 5.15
N GLY A 345 -12.63 8.40 4.88
CA GLY A 345 -12.05 8.48 3.54
C GLY A 345 -12.10 7.15 2.78
N ALA A 346 -11.43 7.14 1.65
CA ALA A 346 -11.19 5.94 0.87
C ALA A 346 -9.75 5.90 0.36
N GLY A 347 -9.23 4.70 0.17
CA GLY A 347 -7.96 4.46 -0.53
C GLY A 347 -8.20 3.61 -1.77
N VAL A 348 -7.37 3.78 -2.80
CA VAL A 348 -7.39 2.91 -3.98
C VAL A 348 -6.12 2.06 -3.98
N ARG A 349 -6.31 0.74 -4.01
CA ARG A 349 -5.23 -0.24 -4.11
C ARG A 349 -4.92 -0.49 -5.59
N ALA A 350 -3.66 -0.35 -5.98
CA ALA A 350 -3.15 -0.80 -7.26
C ALA A 350 -2.95 -2.32 -7.19
N GLN A 351 -3.98 -3.09 -7.48
CA GLN A 351 -3.88 -4.55 -7.47
C GLN A 351 -3.40 -5.05 -8.83
N ALA A 352 -2.20 -5.62 -8.85
CA ALA A 352 -1.71 -6.27 -10.05
C ALA A 352 -2.45 -7.60 -10.27
N LEU A 353 -2.99 -7.77 -11.47
CA LEU A 353 -3.79 -8.92 -11.87
C LEU A 353 -3.19 -9.56 -13.12
N ALA A 354 -2.85 -10.83 -13.01
CA ALA A 354 -2.35 -11.61 -14.13
C ALA A 354 -3.48 -11.93 -15.15
N ARG A 355 -3.11 -12.39 -16.33
CA ARG A 355 -4.05 -12.65 -17.44
C ARG A 355 -5.06 -13.78 -17.12
N ASP A 356 -4.66 -14.73 -16.28
CA ASP A 356 -5.49 -15.86 -15.83
C ASP A 356 -6.44 -15.53 -14.69
N GLY A 357 -6.38 -14.30 -14.14
CA GLY A 357 -7.21 -13.85 -13.00
C GLY A 357 -6.52 -13.98 -11.65
N SER A 358 -5.31 -14.53 -11.58
CA SER A 358 -4.57 -14.61 -10.33
C SER A 358 -4.07 -13.24 -9.87
N LEU A 359 -4.16 -12.99 -8.56
CA LEU A 359 -3.63 -11.78 -7.95
C LEU A 359 -2.12 -11.92 -7.76
N VAL A 360 -1.36 -10.92 -8.22
CA VAL A 360 0.08 -10.88 -8.01
C VAL A 360 0.36 -10.29 -6.63
N ASP A 361 0.77 -11.15 -5.70
CA ASP A 361 0.90 -10.80 -4.28
C ASP A 361 2.33 -10.41 -3.85
N ASP A 362 3.33 -10.51 -4.73
CA ASP A 362 4.71 -10.09 -4.43
C ASP A 362 5.13 -8.88 -5.28
N PHE A 363 6.25 -8.27 -4.93
CA PHE A 363 6.84 -7.17 -5.69
C PHE A 363 7.28 -7.65 -7.06
N VAL A 364 6.99 -6.83 -8.09
CA VAL A 364 7.44 -7.08 -9.46
C VAL A 364 8.23 -5.86 -9.92
N ILE A 365 9.52 -6.07 -10.15
CA ILE A 365 10.46 -5.08 -10.69
C ILE A 365 10.99 -5.63 -12.00
N GLU A 366 10.78 -4.91 -13.09
CA GLU A 366 11.13 -5.31 -14.46
C GLU A 366 12.17 -4.35 -15.03
N ASP A 367 13.25 -4.88 -15.58
CA ASP A 367 14.28 -4.11 -16.28
C ASP A 367 14.03 -4.18 -17.79
N ILE A 368 13.83 -3.01 -18.41
CA ILE A 368 13.47 -2.84 -19.83
C ILE A 368 14.51 -1.91 -20.47
N GLY A 369 15.66 -2.44 -20.83
CA GLY A 369 16.79 -1.64 -21.31
C GLY A 369 17.25 -0.61 -20.28
N PRO A 370 17.22 0.71 -20.57
CA PRO A 370 17.61 1.75 -19.62
C PRO A 370 16.52 2.12 -18.61
N VAL A 371 15.40 1.39 -18.59
CA VAL A 371 14.26 1.66 -17.70
C VAL A 371 14.06 0.52 -16.72
N THR A 372 14.05 0.83 -15.43
CA THR A 372 13.63 -0.10 -14.36
C THR A 372 12.23 0.28 -13.89
N ALA A 373 11.26 -0.61 -14.08
CA ALA A 373 9.86 -0.36 -13.76
C ALA A 373 9.37 -1.17 -12.54
N VAL A 374 8.87 -0.49 -11.53
CA VAL A 374 8.14 -1.13 -10.43
C VAL A 374 6.72 -1.41 -10.90
N ARG A 375 6.50 -2.63 -11.43
CA ARG A 375 5.21 -3.06 -12.00
C ARG A 375 4.15 -3.37 -10.96
N ASN A 376 4.58 -3.85 -9.79
CA ASN A 376 3.71 -4.13 -8.66
C ASN A 376 4.44 -3.85 -7.35
N ALA A 377 3.82 -3.04 -6.51
CA ALA A 377 4.26 -2.77 -5.14
C ALA A 377 3.07 -2.87 -4.19
N PRO A 378 2.62 -4.12 -3.86
CA PRO A 378 1.47 -4.32 -2.99
C PRO A 378 1.79 -3.92 -1.55
N SER A 379 0.77 -3.82 -0.69
CA SER A 379 1.01 -3.71 0.76
C SER A 379 1.92 -4.88 1.21
N PRO A 380 3.04 -4.57 1.88
CA PRO A 380 3.35 -3.38 2.67
C PRO A 380 4.35 -2.41 1.99
N ALA A 381 4.12 -1.97 0.76
CA ALA A 381 5.08 -1.15 0.02
C ALA A 381 5.53 0.11 0.78
N ALA A 382 4.63 0.80 1.49
CA ALA A 382 4.99 1.99 2.26
C ALA A 382 5.97 1.66 3.41
N THR A 383 5.70 0.61 4.18
CA THR A 383 6.62 0.08 5.21
C THR A 383 7.98 -0.29 4.62
N SER A 384 7.96 -0.87 3.41
CA SER A 384 9.14 -1.43 2.75
C SER A 384 9.88 -0.43 1.86
N ALA A 385 9.40 0.81 1.73
CA ALA A 385 9.85 1.73 0.69
C ALA A 385 11.36 1.96 0.65
N LEU A 386 11.99 2.13 1.81
CA LEU A 386 13.44 2.29 1.91
C LEU A 386 14.20 1.01 1.51
N ALA A 387 13.69 -0.16 1.87
CA ALA A 387 14.28 -1.42 1.47
C ALA A 387 14.05 -1.74 -0.02
N ILE A 388 12.89 -1.36 -0.58
CA ILE A 388 12.61 -1.40 -2.02
C ILE A 388 13.60 -0.52 -2.77
N ALA A 389 13.91 0.66 -2.25
CA ALA A 389 14.89 1.55 -2.83
C ALA A 389 16.31 0.95 -2.83
N GLU A 390 16.74 0.29 -1.75
CA GLU A 390 17.99 -0.46 -1.70
C GLU A 390 18.03 -1.54 -2.80
N GLU A 391 16.95 -2.32 -2.94
CA GLU A 391 16.83 -3.41 -3.93
C GLU A 391 16.87 -2.89 -5.37
N ILE A 392 16.13 -1.81 -5.68
CA ILE A 392 16.09 -1.20 -7.01
C ILE A 392 17.46 -0.64 -7.37
N VAL A 393 18.04 0.18 -6.49
CA VAL A 393 19.32 0.86 -6.79
C VAL A 393 20.48 -0.13 -6.91
N ALA A 394 20.44 -1.25 -6.21
CA ALA A 394 21.43 -2.33 -6.35
C ALA A 394 21.36 -3.06 -7.70
N ARG A 395 20.21 -3.05 -8.39
CA ARG A 395 20.03 -3.65 -9.74
C ARG A 395 20.48 -2.72 -10.85
N LEU A 396 20.50 -1.41 -10.59
CA LEU A 396 20.87 -0.44 -11.63
C LEU A 396 22.35 -0.57 -11.99
N PRO A 397 22.69 -0.64 -13.29
CA PRO A 397 24.07 -0.77 -13.77
C PRO A 397 24.95 0.44 -13.43
#